data_9feb91380703d76f1a04b78935926ffe
#
_entry.id   9feb91380703d76f1a04b78935926ffe
#
_cell.length_a   1.000
_cell.length_b   1.000
_cell.length_c   1.000
_cell.angle_alpha   90.00
_cell.angle_beta   90.00
_cell.angle_gamma   90.00
#
_symmetry.space_group_name_H-M   'P 1'
#
loop_
_entity.id
_entity.type
_entity.pdbx_description
1 polymer ?
#
loop_
_entity_poly.entity_id
_entity_poly.type
_entity_poly.pdbx_seq_one_letter_code
_entity_poly.pdbx_strand_id
1 'polypeptide(L)'
;MICKNVQALTAYTPGEQPKDAGIIKLNTNENPYPPSPKVAEALRTFDAARLRLYLDPVFMALRLRIAEIHGCTAEQVFIGNGSDEILALCTRAFVENDGSVGYFVPSYSLYPVLADIRGVTRRPVALGSGFTWRAPADDAASLFFITNPNAPTSLLHDKASVAAFCRTFRGVVL
;
A
#
# COMPACT_ATOMS: atom_id res chain seq x y z
N MET A 1 -20.90 -0.52 20.00
CA MET A 1 -21.62 -1.12 18.86
C MET A 1 -20.69 -1.07 17.65
N ILE A 2 -20.43 -2.20 16.98
CA ILE A 2 -19.52 -2.28 15.79
C ILE A 2 -20.38 -2.13 14.54
N CYS A 3 -19.89 -1.43 13.52
CA CYS A 3 -20.58 -1.29 12.22
C CYS A 3 -20.84 -2.65 11.57
N LYS A 4 -21.99 -2.81 10.90
CA LYS A 4 -22.40 -4.10 10.32
C LYS A 4 -21.41 -4.64 9.29
N ASN A 5 -20.87 -3.79 8.43
CA ASN A 5 -19.84 -4.16 7.45
C ASN A 5 -18.56 -4.67 8.11
N VAL A 6 -18.15 -4.10 9.23
CA VAL A 6 -16.98 -4.55 10.00
C VAL A 6 -17.25 -5.87 10.71
N GLN A 7 -18.47 -6.09 11.22
CA GLN A 7 -18.86 -7.37 11.83
C GLN A 7 -18.84 -8.55 10.83
N ALA A 8 -19.06 -8.27 9.55
CA ALA A 8 -19.05 -9.27 8.49
C ALA A 8 -17.63 -9.63 7.98
N LEU A 9 -16.59 -8.90 8.40
CA LEU A 9 -15.22 -9.14 7.97
C LEU A 9 -14.67 -10.43 8.59
N THR A 10 -13.96 -11.21 7.76
CA THR A 10 -13.09 -12.27 8.26
C THR A 10 -11.77 -11.64 8.69
N ALA A 11 -11.29 -12.01 9.88
CA ALA A 11 -10.02 -11.53 10.37
C ALA A 11 -8.87 -11.87 9.41
N TYR A 12 -7.97 -10.93 9.20
CA TYR A 12 -6.74 -11.18 8.45
C TYR A 12 -5.91 -12.26 9.17
N THR A 13 -5.48 -13.26 8.42
CA THR A 13 -4.55 -14.29 8.92
C THR A 13 -3.14 -13.88 8.49
N PRO A 14 -2.28 -13.46 9.43
CA PRO A 14 -0.89 -13.14 9.11
C PRO A 14 -0.15 -14.35 8.53
N GLY A 15 0.85 -14.09 7.72
CA GLY A 15 1.79 -15.14 7.31
C GLY A 15 2.44 -15.80 8.53
N GLU A 16 2.75 -17.09 8.41
CA GLU A 16 3.39 -17.85 9.48
C GLU A 16 4.67 -17.16 9.98
N GLN A 17 4.83 -17.11 11.29
CA GLN A 17 5.99 -16.53 11.97
C GLN A 17 6.72 -17.64 12.74
N PRO A 18 7.50 -18.51 12.07
CA PRO A 18 8.22 -19.60 12.72
C PRO A 18 9.27 -19.04 13.70
N LYS A 19 9.39 -19.71 14.85
CA LYS A 19 10.35 -19.31 15.89
C LYS A 19 11.60 -20.19 15.92
N ASP A 20 11.64 -21.23 15.11
CA ASP A 20 12.75 -22.18 15.07
C ASP A 20 13.96 -21.57 14.35
N ALA A 21 15.13 -21.62 14.98
CA ALA A 21 16.35 -20.98 14.51
C ALA A 21 16.93 -21.57 13.20
N GLY A 22 16.44 -22.73 12.73
CA GLY A 22 16.91 -23.38 11.51
C GLY A 22 16.05 -23.11 10.26
N ILE A 23 14.97 -22.34 10.39
CA ILE A 23 14.05 -22.11 9.27
C ILE A 23 14.49 -20.88 8.46
N ILE A 24 14.56 -21.06 7.14
CA ILE A 24 14.76 -19.96 6.20
C ILE A 24 13.38 -19.37 5.89
N LYS A 25 13.12 -18.16 6.39
CA LYS A 25 11.86 -17.44 6.18
C LYS A 25 11.87 -16.73 4.83
N LEU A 26 10.96 -17.12 3.93
CA LEU A 26 10.82 -16.53 2.58
C LEU A 26 9.44 -15.90 2.34
N ASN A 27 8.60 -15.82 3.39
CA ASN A 27 7.28 -15.19 3.31
C ASN A 27 7.34 -13.72 3.75
N THR A 28 6.23 -12.99 3.57
CA THR A 28 6.03 -11.59 4.01
C THR A 28 6.95 -10.53 3.37
N ASN A 29 7.74 -10.88 2.35
CA ASN A 29 8.64 -9.97 1.62
C ASN A 29 9.61 -9.17 2.52
N GLU A 30 10.06 -9.77 3.63
CA GLU A 30 11.06 -9.13 4.48
C GLU A 30 12.39 -8.98 3.74
N ASN A 31 13.03 -7.83 3.92
CA ASN A 31 14.35 -7.60 3.35
C ASN A 31 15.39 -8.49 4.08
N PRO A 32 16.13 -9.36 3.37
CA PRO A 32 17.13 -10.23 3.99
C PRO A 32 18.38 -9.48 4.47
N TYR A 33 18.56 -8.23 4.06
CA TYR A 33 19.71 -7.41 4.45
C TYR A 33 19.36 -6.50 5.62
N PRO A 34 20.27 -6.34 6.60
CA PRO A 34 20.07 -5.39 7.68
C PRO A 34 20.05 -3.93 7.17
N PRO A 35 19.48 -3.00 7.94
CA PRO A 35 19.55 -1.59 7.61
C PRO A 35 20.99 -1.07 7.60
N SER A 36 21.21 0.08 6.97
CA SER A 36 22.51 0.75 6.96
C SER A 36 23.07 0.92 8.38
N PRO A 37 24.38 0.77 8.60
CA PRO A 37 25.02 1.06 9.89
C PRO A 37 24.68 2.46 10.45
N LYS A 38 24.43 3.44 9.58
CA LYS A 38 23.99 4.78 9.98
C LYS A 38 22.62 4.78 10.70
N VAL A 39 21.74 3.84 10.36
CA VAL A 39 20.45 3.69 11.05
C VAL A 39 20.69 3.20 12.49
N ALA A 40 21.56 2.20 12.66
CA ALA A 40 21.93 1.70 13.99
C ALA A 40 22.60 2.80 14.85
N GLU A 41 23.44 3.63 14.22
CA GLU A 41 24.07 4.78 14.88
C GLU A 41 23.02 5.80 15.34
N ALA A 42 22.11 6.19 14.45
CA ALA A 42 21.04 7.15 14.75
C ALA A 42 20.14 6.65 15.91
N LEU A 43 19.86 5.35 15.98
CA LEU A 43 19.09 4.76 17.08
C LEU A 43 19.87 4.78 18.40
N ARG A 44 21.17 4.49 18.37
CA ARG A 44 22.01 4.51 19.59
C ARG A 44 22.22 5.91 20.16
N THR A 45 22.25 6.93 19.31
CA THR A 45 22.51 8.33 19.69
C THR A 45 21.21 9.12 19.92
N PHE A 46 20.05 8.49 19.67
CA PHE A 46 18.77 9.15 19.87
C PHE A 46 18.52 9.44 21.36
N ASP A 47 18.21 10.68 21.68
CA ASP A 47 17.82 11.08 23.03
C ASP A 47 16.40 10.57 23.36
N ALA A 48 16.33 9.51 24.16
CA ALA A 48 15.07 8.90 24.58
C ALA A 48 14.15 9.88 25.35
N ALA A 49 14.68 10.95 25.97
CA ALA A 49 13.87 11.95 26.65
C ALA A 49 12.94 12.70 25.66
N ARG A 50 13.26 12.71 24.38
CA ARG A 50 12.43 13.32 23.32
C ARG A 50 11.16 12.52 23.03
N LEU A 51 11.09 11.23 23.37
CA LEU A 51 9.90 10.39 23.15
C LEU A 51 8.65 10.88 23.89
N ARG A 52 8.81 11.72 24.92
CA ARG A 52 7.69 12.37 25.64
C ARG A 52 7.06 13.55 24.88
N LEU A 53 7.71 14.03 23.82
CA LEU A 53 7.27 15.20 23.05
C LEU A 53 6.43 14.77 21.85
N TYR A 54 5.51 15.63 21.45
CA TYR A 54 4.87 15.47 20.15
C TYR A 54 5.93 15.62 19.04
N LEU A 55 5.79 14.77 18.04
CA LEU A 55 6.60 14.87 16.82
C LEU A 55 6.10 16.06 15.93
N ASP A 56 6.88 16.42 14.91
CA ASP A 56 6.44 17.33 13.88
C ASP A 56 5.23 16.74 13.14
N PRO A 57 4.03 17.34 13.22
CA PRO A 57 2.81 16.74 12.69
C PRO A 57 2.79 16.65 11.15
N VAL A 58 3.65 17.39 10.48
CA VAL A 58 3.75 17.40 9.02
C VAL A 58 5.01 16.73 8.48
N PHE A 59 5.90 16.25 9.36
CA PHE A 59 7.16 15.57 8.99
C PHE A 59 8.00 16.34 7.96
N MET A 60 8.07 17.67 8.06
CA MET A 60 8.62 18.52 7.00
C MET A 60 10.04 18.14 6.61
N ALA A 61 10.93 17.89 7.57
CA ALA A 61 12.31 17.50 7.29
C ALA A 61 12.40 16.19 6.48
N LEU A 62 11.57 15.19 6.81
CA LEU A 62 11.52 13.92 6.09
C LEU A 62 10.92 14.09 4.70
N ARG A 63 9.84 14.86 4.56
CA ARG A 63 9.20 15.14 3.27
C ARG A 63 10.15 15.84 2.31
N LEU A 64 10.89 16.85 2.77
CA LEU A 64 11.91 17.55 1.98
C LEU A 64 13.00 16.60 1.49
N ARG A 65 13.48 15.70 2.37
CA ARG A 65 14.52 14.74 1.98
C ARG A 65 14.02 13.71 0.97
N ILE A 66 12.79 13.23 1.12
CA ILE A 66 12.17 12.31 0.14
C ILE A 66 11.96 13.03 -1.19
N ALA A 67 11.46 14.25 -1.17
CA ALA A 67 11.23 15.06 -2.36
C ALA A 67 12.53 15.28 -3.15
N GLU A 68 13.63 15.61 -2.46
CA GLU A 68 14.97 15.75 -3.07
C GLU A 68 15.39 14.44 -3.79
N ILE A 69 15.23 13.29 -3.13
CA ILE A 69 15.63 11.98 -3.70
C ILE A 69 14.79 11.63 -4.93
N HIS A 70 13.51 11.96 -4.92
CA HIS A 70 12.56 11.57 -5.98
C HIS A 70 12.33 12.66 -7.03
N GLY A 71 12.96 13.84 -6.90
CA GLY A 71 12.82 14.93 -7.87
C GLY A 71 11.39 15.51 -7.91
N CYS A 72 10.72 15.57 -6.75
CA CYS A 72 9.39 16.15 -6.59
C CYS A 72 9.38 17.23 -5.51
N THR A 73 8.22 17.82 -5.18
CA THR A 73 8.11 18.81 -4.12
C THR A 73 7.63 18.18 -2.81
N ALA A 74 7.88 18.83 -1.67
CA ALA A 74 7.45 18.34 -0.36
C ALA A 74 5.92 18.19 -0.25
N GLU A 75 5.15 18.99 -0.99
CA GLU A 75 3.69 18.94 -1.07
C GLU A 75 3.20 17.65 -1.76
N GLN A 76 4.04 17.04 -2.60
CA GLN A 76 3.76 15.78 -3.28
C GLN A 76 4.15 14.55 -2.44
N VAL A 77 4.64 14.74 -1.22
CA VAL A 77 5.03 13.66 -0.31
C VAL A 77 4.09 13.61 0.88
N PHE A 78 3.48 12.45 1.09
CA PHE A 78 2.69 12.15 2.27
C PHE A 78 3.37 11.04 3.10
N ILE A 79 3.40 11.19 4.42
CA ILE A 79 4.05 10.25 5.34
C ILE A 79 2.98 9.54 6.17
N GLY A 80 3.13 8.23 6.29
CA GLY A 80 2.27 7.39 7.13
C GLY A 80 3.05 6.20 7.72
N ASN A 81 2.40 5.44 8.56
CA ASN A 81 2.98 4.28 9.23
C ASN A 81 2.85 3.01 8.36
N GLY A 82 3.66 2.95 7.32
CA GLY A 82 3.63 1.87 6.35
C GLY A 82 2.57 2.05 5.27
N SER A 83 2.62 1.14 4.26
CA SER A 83 1.72 1.21 3.11
C SER A 83 0.25 0.97 3.47
N ASP A 84 -0.04 0.10 4.42
CA ASP A 84 -1.42 -0.26 4.78
C ASP A 84 -2.21 0.93 5.31
N GLU A 85 -1.58 1.79 6.12
CA GLU A 85 -2.20 3.05 6.56
C GLU A 85 -2.46 3.98 5.38
N ILE A 86 -1.50 4.14 4.47
CA ILE A 86 -1.66 4.98 3.28
C ILE A 86 -2.79 4.45 2.39
N LEU A 87 -2.85 3.14 2.14
CA LEU A 87 -3.91 2.51 1.36
C LEU A 87 -5.30 2.77 1.98
N ALA A 88 -5.40 2.63 3.31
CA ALA A 88 -6.65 2.91 4.03
C ALA A 88 -7.04 4.39 3.97
N LEU A 89 -6.08 5.30 4.13
CA LEU A 89 -6.31 6.74 4.03
C LEU A 89 -6.74 7.14 2.61
N CYS A 90 -6.08 6.62 1.57
CA CYS A 90 -6.47 6.87 0.18
C CYS A 90 -7.88 6.34 -0.13
N THR A 91 -8.23 5.16 0.38
CA THR A 91 -9.59 4.62 0.22
C THR A 91 -10.64 5.54 0.85
N ARG A 92 -10.34 6.12 2.01
CA ARG A 92 -11.23 7.08 2.69
C ARG A 92 -11.30 8.43 2.01
N ALA A 93 -10.18 8.90 1.43
CA ALA A 93 -10.06 10.22 0.83
C ALA A 93 -10.65 10.30 -0.59
N PHE A 94 -10.54 9.22 -1.37
CA PHE A 94 -10.86 9.24 -2.80
C PHE A 94 -12.08 8.41 -3.20
N VAL A 95 -12.70 7.68 -2.25
CA VAL A 95 -13.86 6.85 -2.56
C VAL A 95 -15.08 7.31 -1.77
N GLU A 96 -16.07 7.87 -2.46
CA GLU A 96 -17.36 8.26 -1.87
C GLU A 96 -18.18 7.03 -1.44
N ASN A 97 -19.29 7.24 -0.73
CA ASN A 97 -20.11 6.15 -0.18
C ASN A 97 -20.75 5.26 -1.25
N ASP A 98 -21.03 5.80 -2.43
CA ASP A 98 -21.54 5.11 -3.61
C ASP A 98 -20.44 4.74 -4.62
N GLY A 99 -19.18 5.01 -4.27
CA GLY A 99 -18.01 4.74 -5.08
C GLY A 99 -17.60 3.27 -5.11
N SER A 100 -16.44 3.02 -5.71
CA SER A 100 -15.90 1.67 -5.82
C SER A 100 -14.39 1.64 -5.85
N VAL A 101 -13.83 0.47 -5.46
CA VAL A 101 -12.39 0.19 -5.44
C VAL A 101 -12.08 -0.90 -6.45
N GLY A 102 -11.21 -0.56 -7.42
CA GLY A 102 -10.68 -1.48 -8.42
C GLY A 102 -9.33 -2.08 -7.99
N TYR A 103 -9.07 -3.31 -8.37
CA TYR A 103 -7.79 -4.00 -8.15
C TYR A 103 -7.71 -5.25 -9.02
N PHE A 104 -6.48 -5.71 -9.28
CA PHE A 104 -6.27 -6.96 -9.99
C PHE A 104 -6.47 -8.19 -9.09
N VAL A 105 -6.83 -9.32 -9.74
CA VAL A 105 -6.92 -10.64 -9.08
C VAL A 105 -6.14 -11.66 -9.91
N PRO A 106 -5.21 -12.43 -9.27
CA PRO A 106 -4.77 -12.32 -7.88
C PRO A 106 -3.89 -11.08 -7.63
N SER A 107 -4.04 -10.46 -6.46
CA SER A 107 -3.19 -9.36 -5.99
C SER A 107 -3.18 -9.28 -4.46
N TYR A 108 -2.74 -8.17 -3.88
CA TYR A 108 -2.63 -8.01 -2.43
C TYR A 108 -3.99 -8.12 -1.74
N SER A 109 -4.08 -9.02 -0.78
CA SER A 109 -5.34 -9.43 -0.14
C SER A 109 -6.01 -8.33 0.70
N LEU A 110 -5.31 -7.25 1.00
CA LEU A 110 -5.86 -6.11 1.75
C LEU A 110 -6.85 -5.27 0.91
N TYR A 111 -6.70 -5.21 -0.41
CA TYR A 111 -7.54 -4.35 -1.25
C TYR A 111 -9.05 -4.59 -1.10
N PRO A 112 -9.55 -5.83 -1.22
CA PRO A 112 -10.97 -6.10 -0.98
C PRO A 112 -11.39 -5.77 0.46
N VAL A 113 -10.53 -5.98 1.44
CA VAL A 113 -10.82 -5.67 2.86
C VAL A 113 -11.02 -4.17 3.07
N LEU A 114 -10.20 -3.33 2.43
CA LEU A 114 -10.36 -1.87 2.49
C LEU A 114 -11.68 -1.40 1.89
N ALA A 115 -12.09 -1.99 0.77
CA ALA A 115 -13.40 -1.70 0.17
C ALA A 115 -14.55 -2.08 1.12
N ASP A 116 -14.45 -3.24 1.78
CA ASP A 116 -15.47 -3.71 2.75
C ASP A 116 -15.52 -2.83 4.00
N ILE A 117 -14.36 -2.46 4.56
CA ILE A 117 -14.30 -1.54 5.72
C ILE A 117 -14.95 -0.20 5.35
N ARG A 118 -14.69 0.30 4.15
CA ARG A 118 -15.30 1.53 3.64
C ARG A 118 -16.79 1.36 3.32
N GLY A 119 -17.26 0.12 3.09
CA GLY A 119 -18.64 -0.20 2.72
C GLY A 119 -18.97 0.13 1.27
N VAL A 120 -17.99 0.03 0.36
CA VAL A 120 -18.13 0.39 -1.06
C VAL A 120 -17.99 -0.82 -1.97
N THR A 121 -18.37 -0.66 -3.24
CA THR A 121 -18.34 -1.74 -4.24
C THR A 121 -16.91 -2.16 -4.56
N ARG A 122 -16.65 -3.48 -4.56
CA ARG A 122 -15.42 -4.07 -5.07
C ARG A 122 -15.52 -4.23 -6.60
N ARG A 123 -14.43 -3.88 -7.32
CA ARG A 123 -14.29 -4.09 -8.77
C ARG A 123 -13.03 -4.89 -9.08
N PRO A 124 -13.05 -6.21 -8.83
CA PRO A 124 -11.91 -7.07 -9.15
C PRO A 124 -11.77 -7.23 -10.67
N VAL A 125 -10.53 -7.14 -11.16
CA VAL A 125 -10.17 -7.33 -12.55
C VAL A 125 -9.24 -8.53 -12.66
N ALA A 126 -9.63 -9.56 -13.39
CA ALA A 126 -8.78 -10.72 -13.59
C ALA A 126 -7.56 -10.36 -14.46
N LEU A 127 -6.37 -10.76 -14.01
CA LEU A 127 -5.18 -10.73 -14.87
C LEU A 127 -5.34 -11.70 -16.05
N GLY A 128 -4.61 -11.47 -17.12
CA GLY A 128 -4.60 -12.35 -18.29
C GLY A 128 -3.94 -13.71 -18.00
N SER A 129 -3.86 -14.55 -19.03
CA SER A 129 -3.16 -15.83 -18.94
C SER A 129 -1.71 -15.63 -18.49
N GLY A 130 -1.22 -16.48 -17.58
CA GLY A 130 0.10 -16.33 -16.95
C GLY A 130 0.21 -15.06 -16.10
N PHE A 131 -0.89 -14.53 -15.59
CA PHE A 131 -0.98 -13.30 -14.79
C PHE A 131 -0.47 -12.04 -15.50
N THR A 132 -0.55 -12.02 -16.83
CA THR A 132 -0.11 -10.86 -17.61
C THR A 132 -1.03 -9.65 -17.41
N TRP A 133 -0.49 -8.46 -17.64
CA TRP A 133 -1.26 -7.22 -17.63
C TRP A 133 -2.43 -7.27 -18.59
N ARG A 134 -3.58 -6.86 -18.10
CA ARG A 134 -4.76 -6.62 -18.90
C ARG A 134 -5.41 -5.32 -18.44
N ALA A 135 -5.43 -4.33 -19.29
CA ALA A 135 -6.07 -3.07 -18.96
C ALA A 135 -7.54 -3.33 -18.54
N PRO A 136 -8.00 -2.76 -17.42
CA PRO A 136 -9.41 -2.83 -17.05
C PRO A 136 -10.29 -2.31 -18.18
N ALA A 137 -11.33 -3.06 -18.54
CA ALA A 137 -12.30 -2.64 -19.56
C ALA A 137 -13.29 -1.60 -19.01
N ASP A 138 -13.45 -1.55 -17.68
CA ASP A 138 -14.34 -0.66 -16.95
C ASP A 138 -13.50 0.30 -16.12
N ASP A 139 -13.60 1.59 -16.42
CA ASP A 139 -12.92 2.68 -15.71
C ASP A 139 -13.77 3.33 -14.60
N ALA A 140 -14.88 2.67 -14.23
CA ALA A 140 -15.86 3.22 -13.28
C ALA A 140 -15.43 3.16 -11.81
N ALA A 141 -14.26 2.62 -11.48
CA ALA A 141 -13.76 2.66 -10.11
C ALA A 141 -13.29 4.07 -9.73
N SER A 142 -13.61 4.50 -8.49
CA SER A 142 -13.12 5.78 -7.97
C SER A 142 -11.63 5.74 -7.66
N LEU A 143 -11.15 4.58 -7.20
CA LEU A 143 -9.76 4.31 -6.86
C LEU A 143 -9.36 2.94 -7.41
N PHE A 144 -8.19 2.84 -8.04
CA PHE A 144 -7.65 1.57 -8.53
C PHE A 144 -6.27 1.29 -7.94
N PHE A 145 -6.13 0.14 -7.29
CA PHE A 145 -4.86 -0.32 -6.71
C PHE A 145 -4.06 -1.15 -7.71
N ILE A 146 -2.79 -0.78 -7.92
CA ILE A 146 -1.83 -1.51 -8.72
C ILE A 146 -0.59 -1.79 -7.89
N THR A 147 -0.33 -3.05 -7.60
CA THR A 147 0.93 -3.49 -6.98
C THR A 147 1.92 -3.83 -8.09
N ASN A 148 3.11 -3.23 -8.07
CA ASN A 148 4.12 -3.47 -9.11
C ASN A 148 5.53 -3.54 -8.52
N PRO A 149 6.20 -4.70 -8.49
CA PRO A 149 5.73 -6.01 -8.98
C PRO A 149 4.49 -6.51 -8.26
N ASN A 150 3.62 -7.25 -8.99
CA ASN A 150 2.37 -7.73 -8.40
C ASN A 150 2.62 -8.86 -7.39
N ALA A 151 2.10 -8.74 -6.19
CA ALA A 151 2.07 -9.80 -5.19
C ALA A 151 0.69 -10.49 -5.21
N PRO A 152 0.60 -11.85 -5.25
CA PRO A 152 1.67 -12.82 -5.01
C PRO A 152 2.37 -13.32 -6.29
N THR A 153 2.05 -12.81 -7.48
CA THR A 153 2.53 -13.37 -8.75
C THR A 153 3.99 -13.07 -9.05
N SER A 154 4.59 -12.09 -8.38
CA SER A 154 5.94 -11.59 -8.58
C SER A 154 6.21 -11.00 -9.99
N LEU A 155 5.17 -10.85 -10.82
CA LEU A 155 5.32 -10.30 -12.16
C LEU A 155 5.39 -8.78 -12.14
N LEU A 156 6.37 -8.25 -12.86
CA LEU A 156 6.51 -6.83 -13.12
C LEU A 156 5.62 -6.44 -14.30
N HIS A 157 4.66 -5.56 -14.07
CA HIS A 157 3.88 -4.96 -15.13
C HIS A 157 4.72 -3.92 -15.89
N ASP A 158 4.56 -3.89 -17.20
CA ASP A 158 5.25 -2.94 -18.05
C ASP A 158 4.90 -1.49 -17.67
N LYS A 159 5.95 -0.68 -17.47
CA LYS A 159 5.81 0.71 -17.04
C LYS A 159 5.00 1.57 -18.02
N ALA A 160 5.16 1.32 -19.33
CA ALA A 160 4.41 2.07 -20.36
C ALA A 160 2.92 1.73 -20.30
N SER A 161 2.57 0.46 -20.07
CA SER A 161 1.18 0.01 -19.90
C SER A 161 0.52 0.61 -18.66
N VAL A 162 1.23 0.63 -17.52
CA VAL A 162 0.75 1.28 -16.29
C VAL A 162 0.54 2.78 -16.52
N ALA A 163 1.52 3.46 -17.12
CA ALA A 163 1.43 4.89 -17.41
C ALA A 163 0.30 5.21 -18.41
N ALA A 164 0.04 4.34 -19.40
CA ALA A 164 -1.08 4.50 -20.32
C ALA A 164 -2.41 4.40 -19.60
N PHE A 165 -2.56 3.40 -18.72
CA PHE A 165 -3.74 3.27 -17.87
C PHE A 165 -3.96 4.50 -16.99
N CYS A 166 -2.92 5.00 -16.29
CA CYS A 166 -3.02 6.20 -15.46
C CYS A 166 -3.49 7.44 -16.24
N ARG A 167 -3.17 7.54 -17.54
CA ARG A 167 -3.60 8.68 -18.36
C ARG A 167 -5.07 8.62 -18.78
N THR A 168 -5.64 7.43 -18.88
CA THR A 168 -7.01 7.22 -19.37
C THR A 168 -8.00 6.97 -18.23
N PHE A 169 -7.53 6.51 -17.09
CA PHE A 169 -8.38 6.21 -15.95
C PHE A 169 -8.92 7.52 -15.33
N ARG A 170 -10.23 7.56 -15.07
CA ARG A 170 -10.90 8.77 -14.58
C ARG A 170 -10.80 8.97 -13.06
N GLY A 171 -10.54 7.89 -12.34
CA GLY A 171 -10.35 7.93 -10.89
C GLY A 171 -8.88 8.13 -10.49
N VAL A 172 -8.58 7.77 -9.25
CA VAL A 172 -7.21 7.79 -8.73
C VAL A 172 -6.56 6.42 -8.92
N VAL A 173 -5.34 6.36 -9.43
CA VAL A 173 -4.51 5.14 -9.48
C VAL A 173 -3.46 5.22 -8.38
N LEU A 174 -3.39 4.19 -7.56
CA LEU A 174 -2.43 4.06 -6.49
C LEU A 174 -1.56 2.82 -6.69
#